data_2523df89af600fcb4644dda91ef0f555
#
_entry.id   2523df89af600fcb4644dda91ef0f555
#
_cell.length_a   1.000
_cell.length_b   1.000
_cell.length_c   1.000
_cell.angle_alpha   90.00
_cell.angle_beta   90.00
_cell.angle_gamma   90.00
#
_symmetry.space_group_name_H-M   'P 1'
#
loop_
_entity.id
_entity.type
_entity.pdbx_description
1 polymer ?
#
loop_
_entity_poly.entity_id
_entity_poly.type
_entity_poly.pdbx_seq_one_letter_code
_entity_poly.pdbx_strand_id
1 'polypeptide(L)'
;MMRRLLLVLMTVGCCSSVGALAAQDLPYGQSHVFAAFRNGERIGTHTLTFQQNGDKKVVTTSIDFSVKVLGLTMYRYLHRGQEVWNGNTFESISTQTDDNGTKYAVKARQQGGSVAVVRDGGSAPKLTASDIGFQQGAPRQETLPPGVIPSTHWNLNQVKQSAILNSQNGSLAKVQITPRGRETVKTANGTLEATRYSYTGDVVMDQWFDDRGRWVKASFKASDGSTIEYILQE
;
A
#
# COMPACT_ATOMS: atom_id res chain seq x y z
N MET A 1 28.56 -7.85 -80.84
CA MET A 1 27.66 -8.63 -79.96
C MET A 1 28.02 -8.30 -78.48
N MET A 2 27.32 -7.36 -77.91
CA MET A 2 27.56 -6.91 -76.47
C MET A 2 26.51 -7.51 -75.58
N ARG A 3 26.89 -8.43 -74.73
CA ARG A 3 26.03 -8.99 -73.63
C ARG A 3 25.99 -8.03 -72.43
N ARG A 4 24.84 -7.44 -72.20
CA ARG A 4 24.59 -6.64 -71.02
C ARG A 4 24.32 -7.57 -69.83
N LEU A 5 25.14 -7.45 -68.76
CA LEU A 5 24.99 -8.11 -67.45
C LEU A 5 24.05 -7.27 -66.59
N LEU A 6 22.92 -7.82 -66.23
CA LEU A 6 21.95 -7.18 -65.34
C LEU A 6 22.32 -7.55 -63.87
N LEU A 7 22.72 -6.55 -63.07
CA LEU A 7 23.01 -6.72 -61.66
C LEU A 7 21.70 -6.51 -60.90
N VAL A 8 21.16 -7.57 -60.30
CA VAL A 8 20.00 -7.48 -59.39
C VAL A 8 20.52 -7.22 -57.96
N LEU A 9 20.26 -6.02 -57.43
CA LEU A 9 20.52 -5.68 -56.04
C LEU A 9 19.37 -6.22 -55.20
N MET A 10 19.59 -7.28 -54.39
CA MET A 10 18.69 -7.69 -53.31
C MET A 10 18.93 -6.84 -52.09
N THR A 11 18.00 -5.95 -51.78
CA THR A 11 17.96 -5.25 -50.48
C THR A 11 17.32 -6.16 -49.44
N VAL A 12 18.14 -6.67 -48.49
CA VAL A 12 17.65 -7.39 -47.31
C VAL A 12 17.14 -6.34 -46.31
N GLY A 13 15.82 -6.21 -46.25
CA GLY A 13 15.16 -5.41 -45.23
C GLY A 13 15.24 -6.08 -43.86
N CYS A 14 16.08 -5.57 -42.98
CA CYS A 14 16.14 -5.98 -41.56
C CYS A 14 14.93 -5.41 -40.82
N CYS A 15 13.84 -6.18 -40.71
CA CYS A 15 12.74 -5.85 -39.82
C CYS A 15 13.20 -6.07 -38.35
N SER A 16 13.64 -5.00 -37.69
CA SER A 16 13.84 -4.99 -36.25
C SER A 16 12.45 -5.00 -35.57
N SER A 17 11.99 -6.18 -35.17
CA SER A 17 10.85 -6.29 -34.27
C SER A 17 11.24 -5.70 -32.90
N VAL A 18 10.81 -4.48 -32.65
CA VAL A 18 10.81 -3.90 -31.28
C VAL A 18 9.81 -4.74 -30.50
N GLY A 19 10.31 -5.68 -29.70
CA GLY A 19 9.49 -6.42 -28.75
C GLY A 19 8.89 -5.43 -27.77
N ALA A 20 7.58 -5.23 -27.81
CA ALA A 20 6.86 -4.54 -26.75
C ALA A 20 7.14 -5.32 -25.45
N LEU A 21 7.86 -4.69 -24.50
CA LEU A 21 7.93 -5.18 -23.15
C LEU A 21 6.49 -5.25 -22.64
N ALA A 22 5.97 -6.46 -22.46
CA ALA A 22 4.65 -6.67 -21.89
C ALA A 22 4.65 -5.99 -20.50
N ALA A 23 3.76 -5.03 -20.33
CA ALA A 23 3.49 -4.46 -19.00
C ALA A 23 3.18 -5.64 -18.07
N GLN A 24 3.93 -5.78 -16.97
CA GLN A 24 3.66 -6.84 -16.01
C GLN A 24 2.26 -6.60 -15.43
N ASP A 25 1.33 -7.45 -15.79
CA ASP A 25 -0.03 -7.41 -15.28
C ASP A 25 0.00 -7.47 -13.75
N LEU A 26 -0.64 -6.49 -13.12
CA LEU A 26 -0.84 -6.52 -11.68
C LEU A 26 -1.70 -7.74 -11.33
N PRO A 27 -1.33 -8.52 -10.31
CA PRO A 27 -2.12 -9.69 -9.93
C PRO A 27 -3.51 -9.35 -9.38
N TYR A 28 -3.83 -8.06 -9.19
CA TYR A 28 -5.00 -7.58 -8.47
C TYR A 28 -6.21 -7.22 -9.34
N GLY A 29 -6.08 -7.10 -10.65
CA GLY A 29 -7.13 -6.48 -11.46
C GLY A 29 -7.25 -4.97 -11.16
N GLN A 30 -8.45 -4.41 -11.34
CA GLN A 30 -8.70 -2.96 -11.14
C GLN A 30 -9.01 -2.60 -9.68
N SER A 31 -9.54 -3.54 -8.90
CA SER A 31 -9.99 -3.32 -7.52
C SER A 31 -9.67 -4.54 -6.65
N HIS A 32 -9.45 -4.31 -5.37
CA HIS A 32 -9.20 -5.33 -4.37
C HIS A 32 -9.81 -4.87 -3.04
N VAL A 33 -10.84 -5.58 -2.57
CA VAL A 33 -11.72 -5.11 -1.49
C VAL A 33 -11.69 -6.07 -0.32
N PHE A 34 -11.52 -5.52 0.88
CA PHE A 34 -11.63 -6.25 2.14
C PHE A 34 -12.80 -5.73 2.97
N ALA A 35 -13.52 -6.63 3.60
CA ALA A 35 -14.31 -6.29 4.77
C ALA A 35 -13.42 -6.35 6.02
N ALA A 36 -13.50 -5.33 6.85
CA ALA A 36 -12.82 -5.28 8.13
C ALA A 36 -13.77 -5.70 9.26
N PHE A 37 -13.24 -6.56 10.15
CA PHE A 37 -13.97 -7.07 11.31
C PHE A 37 -13.21 -6.76 12.60
N ARG A 38 -13.94 -6.48 13.67
CA ARG A 38 -13.43 -6.34 15.03
C ARG A 38 -14.11 -7.37 15.92
N ASN A 39 -13.33 -8.34 16.44
CA ASN A 39 -13.86 -9.48 17.22
C ASN A 39 -15.03 -10.20 16.52
N GLY A 40 -14.97 -10.31 15.16
CA GLY A 40 -16.01 -10.95 14.35
C GLY A 40 -17.16 -10.02 13.92
N GLU A 41 -17.27 -8.80 14.46
CA GLU A 41 -18.24 -7.80 14.03
C GLU A 41 -17.69 -6.94 12.90
N ARG A 42 -18.45 -6.78 11.82
CA ARG A 42 -18.02 -5.96 10.68
C ARG A 42 -18.00 -4.48 11.05
N ILE A 43 -16.86 -3.82 10.84
CA ILE A 43 -16.64 -2.40 11.16
C ILE A 43 -16.44 -1.52 9.92
N GLY A 44 -16.26 -2.10 8.73
CA GLY A 44 -16.08 -1.29 7.52
C GLY A 44 -15.38 -2.01 6.39
N THR A 45 -14.68 -1.22 5.56
CA THR A 45 -14.00 -1.69 4.34
C THR A 45 -12.60 -1.09 4.19
N HIS A 46 -11.72 -1.86 3.52
CA HIS A 46 -10.46 -1.39 2.97
C HIS A 46 -10.44 -1.72 1.48
N THR A 47 -10.36 -0.71 0.65
CA THR A 47 -10.36 -0.84 -0.81
C THR A 47 -9.05 -0.33 -1.39
N LEU A 48 -8.48 -1.12 -2.29
CA LEU A 48 -7.38 -0.75 -3.15
C LEU A 48 -7.89 -0.68 -4.59
N THR A 49 -7.52 0.38 -5.32
CA THR A 49 -7.75 0.45 -6.76
C THR A 49 -6.42 0.64 -7.48
N PHE A 50 -6.29 -0.01 -8.63
CA PHE A 50 -5.06 -0.07 -9.40
C PHE A 50 -5.29 0.49 -10.79
N GLN A 51 -4.48 1.46 -11.18
CA GLN A 51 -4.49 2.03 -12.53
C GLN A 51 -3.09 1.93 -13.12
N GLN A 52 -2.99 1.39 -14.33
CA GLN A 52 -1.75 1.31 -15.08
C GLN A 52 -1.79 2.37 -16.20
N ASN A 53 -0.73 3.17 -16.30
CA ASN A 53 -0.56 4.16 -17.36
C ASN A 53 0.89 4.09 -17.87
N GLY A 54 1.11 3.30 -18.91
CA GLY A 54 2.45 2.92 -19.36
C GLY A 54 3.19 2.18 -18.26
N ASP A 55 4.42 2.60 -17.96
CA ASP A 55 5.24 2.04 -16.86
C ASP A 55 4.82 2.52 -15.47
N LYS A 56 3.95 3.53 -15.40
CA LYS A 56 3.44 4.09 -14.16
C LYS A 56 2.25 3.30 -13.65
N LYS A 57 2.30 2.98 -12.38
CA LYS A 57 1.23 2.34 -11.62
C LYS A 57 0.77 3.30 -10.53
N VAL A 58 -0.51 3.59 -10.50
CA VAL A 58 -1.15 4.38 -9.45
C VAL A 58 -2.01 3.46 -8.61
N VAL A 59 -1.74 3.41 -7.31
CA VAL A 59 -2.53 2.64 -6.34
C VAL A 59 -3.22 3.59 -5.39
N THR A 60 -4.54 3.52 -5.34
CA THR A 60 -5.34 4.34 -4.42
C THR A 60 -5.87 3.45 -3.30
N THR A 61 -5.65 3.88 -2.06
CA THR A 61 -6.14 3.23 -0.84
C THR A 61 -7.28 4.03 -0.24
N SER A 62 -8.36 3.34 0.11
CA SER A 62 -9.51 3.90 0.83
C SER A 62 -9.89 2.98 1.97
N ILE A 63 -9.80 3.48 3.22
CA ILE A 63 -10.24 2.77 4.42
C ILE A 63 -11.32 3.60 5.10
N ASP A 64 -12.41 2.93 5.50
CA ASP A 64 -13.50 3.53 6.27
C ASP A 64 -13.97 2.52 7.32
N PHE A 65 -13.65 2.78 8.60
CA PHE A 65 -14.08 1.97 9.73
C PHE A 65 -14.92 2.79 10.70
N SER A 66 -15.94 2.15 11.25
CA SER A 66 -16.79 2.72 12.28
C SER A 66 -17.16 1.64 13.29
N VAL A 67 -16.72 1.81 14.54
CA VAL A 67 -17.13 0.95 15.65
C VAL A 67 -18.32 1.60 16.35
N LYS A 68 -19.44 0.89 16.43
CA LYS A 68 -20.66 1.37 17.06
C LYS A 68 -21.01 0.51 18.27
N VAL A 69 -21.47 1.16 19.34
CA VAL A 69 -22.01 0.51 20.53
C VAL A 69 -23.39 1.11 20.80
N LEU A 70 -24.42 0.30 20.86
CA LEU A 70 -25.82 0.73 21.03
C LEU A 70 -26.26 1.83 20.03
N GLY A 71 -25.76 1.74 18.78
CA GLY A 71 -26.05 2.71 17.73
C GLY A 71 -25.20 3.99 17.74
N LEU A 72 -24.41 4.22 18.78
CA LEU A 72 -23.50 5.36 18.89
C LEU A 72 -22.14 5.03 18.31
N THR A 73 -21.58 5.94 17.49
CA THR A 73 -20.22 5.78 16.96
C THR A 73 -19.22 6.09 18.08
N MET A 74 -18.48 5.06 18.50
CA MET A 74 -17.45 5.16 19.53
C MET A 74 -16.05 5.38 18.98
N TYR A 75 -15.81 4.93 17.73
CA TYR A 75 -14.53 5.10 17.04
C TYR A 75 -14.77 5.18 15.55
N ARG A 76 -14.03 6.05 14.89
CA ARG A 76 -14.03 6.20 13.44
C ARG A 76 -12.61 6.30 12.91
N TYR A 77 -12.31 5.58 11.84
CA TYR A 77 -11.04 5.66 11.13
C TYR A 77 -11.27 5.85 9.64
N LEU A 78 -10.72 6.92 9.10
CA LEU A 78 -10.74 7.22 7.69
C LEU A 78 -9.30 7.37 7.19
N HIS A 79 -8.96 6.65 6.13
CA HIS A 79 -7.67 6.81 5.46
C HIS A 79 -7.85 6.87 3.96
N ARG A 80 -7.19 7.81 3.34
CA ARG A 80 -7.13 7.99 1.88
C ARG A 80 -5.68 8.13 1.50
N GLY A 81 -5.24 7.33 0.53
CA GLY A 81 -3.86 7.34 0.05
C GLY A 81 -3.79 7.16 -1.46
N GLN A 82 -2.78 7.73 -2.06
CA GLN A 82 -2.41 7.49 -3.45
C GLN A 82 -0.90 7.30 -3.54
N GLU A 83 -0.50 6.20 -4.16
CA GLU A 83 0.89 5.86 -4.43
C GLU A 83 1.15 5.88 -5.92
N VAL A 84 2.36 6.28 -6.30
CA VAL A 84 2.86 6.19 -7.66
C VAL A 84 4.11 5.31 -7.67
N TRP A 85 4.13 4.35 -8.58
CA TRP A 85 5.23 3.42 -8.79
C TRP A 85 5.64 3.43 -10.26
N ASN A 86 6.93 3.22 -10.53
CA ASN A 86 7.46 2.99 -11.88
C ASN A 86 7.97 1.54 -11.91
N GLY A 87 7.23 0.66 -12.58
CA GLY A 87 7.44 -0.77 -12.44
C GLY A 87 7.35 -1.21 -10.98
N ASN A 88 8.46 -1.68 -10.41
CA ASN A 88 8.57 -2.09 -9.00
C ASN A 88 9.22 -1.01 -8.10
N THR A 89 9.56 0.16 -8.65
CA THR A 89 10.20 1.23 -7.92
C THR A 89 9.17 2.19 -7.35
N PHE A 90 9.18 2.39 -6.03
CA PHE A 90 8.37 3.41 -5.36
C PHE A 90 8.81 4.80 -5.81
N GLU A 91 7.87 5.64 -6.24
CA GLU A 91 8.15 7.05 -6.60
C GLU A 91 7.61 8.03 -5.56
N SER A 92 6.34 7.90 -5.21
CA SER A 92 5.72 8.82 -4.24
C SER A 92 4.48 8.24 -3.59
N ILE A 93 4.11 8.81 -2.44
CA ILE A 93 2.83 8.59 -1.77
C ILE A 93 2.31 9.91 -1.19
N SER A 94 1.00 10.08 -1.21
CA SER A 94 0.28 11.12 -0.48
C SER A 94 -0.88 10.49 0.27
N THR A 95 -0.97 10.72 1.58
CA THR A 95 -2.05 10.19 2.41
C THR A 95 -2.68 11.24 3.31
N GLN A 96 -3.93 11.00 3.66
CA GLN A 96 -4.66 11.73 4.69
C GLN A 96 -5.37 10.69 5.57
N THR A 97 -5.24 10.84 6.88
CA THR A 97 -5.87 9.97 7.88
C THR A 97 -6.61 10.81 8.90
N ASP A 98 -7.81 10.36 9.25
CA ASP A 98 -8.55 10.82 10.43
C ASP A 98 -8.73 9.59 11.34
N ASP A 99 -7.95 9.56 12.41
CA ASP A 99 -7.97 8.51 13.42
C ASP A 99 -8.73 9.04 14.65
N ASN A 100 -10.03 8.83 14.63
CA ASN A 100 -10.96 9.25 15.68
C ASN A 100 -10.81 10.74 16.07
N GLY A 101 -10.71 11.61 15.04
CA GLY A 101 -10.52 13.05 15.21
C GLY A 101 -9.06 13.52 15.16
N THR A 102 -8.09 12.62 15.38
CA THR A 102 -6.67 12.95 15.18
C THR A 102 -6.31 12.87 13.70
N LYS A 103 -5.87 13.97 13.13
CA LYS A 103 -5.60 14.08 11.70
C LYS A 103 -4.12 13.98 11.40
N TYR A 104 -3.80 13.28 10.31
CA TYR A 104 -2.46 13.13 9.77
C TYR A 104 -2.47 13.38 8.28
N ALA A 105 -1.42 14.00 7.76
CA ALA A 105 -1.13 14.09 6.34
C ALA A 105 0.33 13.70 6.10
N VAL A 106 0.56 12.87 5.10
CA VAL A 106 1.91 12.41 4.72
C VAL A 106 2.09 12.62 3.22
N LYS A 107 3.24 13.20 2.86
CA LYS A 107 3.74 13.19 1.48
C LYS A 107 5.15 12.65 1.50
N ALA A 108 5.42 11.62 0.71
CA ALA A 108 6.76 11.11 0.56
C ALA A 108 7.08 10.88 -0.91
N ARG A 109 8.37 11.04 -1.27
CA ARG A 109 8.85 10.81 -2.63
C ARG A 109 10.29 10.38 -2.65
N GLN A 110 10.65 9.59 -3.65
CA GLN A 110 12.06 9.29 -3.96
C GLN A 110 12.79 10.55 -4.35
N GLN A 111 13.97 10.75 -3.78
CA GLN A 111 14.84 11.88 -4.06
C GLN A 111 16.30 11.50 -3.83
N GLY A 112 17.11 11.45 -4.91
CA GLY A 112 18.55 11.21 -4.80
C GLY A 112 18.94 9.90 -4.12
N GLY A 113 18.16 8.83 -4.30
CA GLY A 113 18.42 7.52 -3.70
C GLY A 113 17.82 7.33 -2.29
N SER A 114 17.26 8.36 -1.67
CA SER A 114 16.57 8.33 -0.37
C SER A 114 15.09 8.69 -0.52
N VAL A 115 14.31 8.63 0.56
CA VAL A 115 12.90 9.01 0.56
C VAL A 115 12.71 10.28 1.39
N ALA A 116 12.39 11.40 0.73
CA ALA A 116 12.02 12.63 1.41
C ALA A 116 10.57 12.55 1.88
N VAL A 117 10.34 12.79 3.17
CA VAL A 117 9.01 12.73 3.81
C VAL A 117 8.67 14.09 4.40
N VAL A 118 7.46 14.55 4.11
CA VAL A 118 6.82 15.68 4.80
C VAL A 118 5.57 15.12 5.48
N ARG A 119 5.47 15.34 6.78
CA ARG A 119 4.33 14.87 7.58
C ARG A 119 3.77 16.00 8.44
N ASP A 120 2.45 16.03 8.52
CA ASP A 120 1.68 16.98 9.33
C ASP A 120 0.67 16.23 10.19
N GLY A 121 0.36 16.76 11.38
CA GLY A 121 -0.61 16.17 12.29
C GLY A 121 -0.01 15.25 13.36
N GLY A 122 -0.89 14.51 14.05
CA GLY A 122 -0.53 13.59 15.14
C GLY A 122 -0.51 14.24 16.52
N SER A 123 -0.83 15.52 16.63
CA SER A 123 -1.17 16.15 17.90
C SER A 123 -2.68 16.32 17.95
N ALA A 124 -3.35 15.64 18.87
CA ALA A 124 -4.71 16.04 19.24
C ALA A 124 -4.64 17.52 19.67
N PRO A 125 -5.61 18.37 19.29
CA PRO A 125 -5.63 19.74 19.75
C PRO A 125 -5.67 19.72 21.28
N LYS A 126 -4.60 20.16 21.95
CA LYS A 126 -4.66 20.45 23.38
C LYS A 126 -5.52 21.69 23.51
N LEU A 127 -6.77 21.51 23.92
CA LEU A 127 -7.64 22.57 24.35
C LEU A 127 -7.05 23.12 25.67
N THR A 128 -6.21 24.14 25.58
CA THR A 128 -5.91 25.00 26.71
C THR A 128 -6.95 26.11 26.71
N ALA A 129 -7.50 26.43 27.86
CA ALA A 129 -8.59 27.42 28.04
C ALA A 129 -8.23 28.84 27.58
N SER A 130 -7.03 29.08 27.06
CA SER A 130 -6.54 30.37 26.60
C SER A 130 -6.31 30.48 25.08
N ASP A 131 -6.44 29.38 24.33
CA ASP A 131 -6.12 29.39 22.90
C ASP A 131 -7.38 29.21 22.03
N ILE A 132 -7.97 30.32 21.63
CA ILE A 132 -8.95 30.38 20.54
C ILE A 132 -8.17 30.32 19.19
N GLY A 133 -7.34 29.32 19.01
CA GLY A 133 -6.58 29.12 17.79
C GLY A 133 -6.11 27.67 17.67
N PHE A 134 -6.54 26.97 16.63
CA PHE A 134 -6.00 25.68 16.27
C PHE A 134 -4.54 25.84 15.82
N GLN A 135 -3.59 25.62 16.70
CA GLN A 135 -2.18 25.53 16.31
C GLN A 135 -1.93 24.10 15.81
N GLN A 136 -2.05 23.89 14.51
CA GLN A 136 -1.41 22.78 13.84
C GLN A 136 0.10 22.99 13.98
N GLY A 137 0.82 22.01 14.56
CA GLY A 137 2.28 22.05 14.62
C GLY A 137 2.85 22.17 13.19
N ALA A 138 3.99 22.86 13.04
CA ALA A 138 4.64 22.99 11.73
C ALA A 138 4.91 21.59 11.12
N PRO A 139 4.75 21.45 9.77
CA PRO A 139 5.05 20.18 9.10
C PRO A 139 6.48 19.73 9.41
N ARG A 140 6.66 18.45 9.71
CA ARG A 140 7.98 17.87 9.95
C ARG A 140 8.52 17.30 8.66
N GLN A 141 9.79 17.59 8.37
CA GLN A 141 10.51 17.03 7.24
C GLN A 141 11.55 16.02 7.73
N GLU A 142 11.66 14.91 7.02
CA GLU A 142 12.59 13.83 7.35
C GLU A 142 13.08 13.16 6.06
N THR A 143 14.29 12.64 6.09
CA THR A 143 14.85 11.83 5.00
C THR A 143 15.03 10.41 5.50
N LEU A 144 14.36 9.46 4.85
CA LEU A 144 14.45 8.04 5.18
C LEU A 144 15.48 7.34 4.29
N PRO A 145 16.02 6.19 4.74
CA PRO A 145 16.97 5.41 3.97
C PRO A 145 16.47 5.01 2.57
N PRO A 146 17.38 4.69 1.64
CA PRO A 146 17.00 4.17 0.33
C PRO A 146 16.24 2.84 0.45
N GLY A 147 15.36 2.59 -0.53
CA GLY A 147 14.63 1.32 -0.63
C GLY A 147 13.45 1.15 0.33
N VAL A 148 13.20 2.10 1.23
CA VAL A 148 12.02 2.10 2.09
C VAL A 148 10.76 2.26 1.24
N ILE A 149 9.76 1.40 1.48
CA ILE A 149 8.45 1.44 0.80
C ILE A 149 7.31 1.65 1.80
N PRO A 150 6.14 2.14 1.34
CA PRO A 150 4.99 2.39 2.21
C PRO A 150 4.39 1.11 2.82
N SER A 151 3.75 1.27 3.98
CA SER A 151 3.02 0.21 4.71
C SER A 151 1.60 -0.02 4.16
N THR A 152 1.43 -0.08 2.86
CA THR A 152 0.12 -0.16 2.20
C THR A 152 -0.35 -1.58 1.87
N HIS A 153 0.43 -2.58 2.27
CA HIS A 153 0.14 -4.02 2.32
C HIS A 153 0.03 -4.74 0.96
N TRP A 154 -0.38 -4.09 -0.11
CA TRP A 154 -0.60 -4.74 -1.40
C TRP A 154 0.68 -5.26 -2.07
N ASN A 155 1.85 -4.68 -1.76
CA ASN A 155 3.11 -5.02 -2.41
C ASN A 155 3.87 -6.09 -1.62
N LEU A 156 3.94 -7.30 -2.16
CA LEU A 156 4.66 -8.42 -1.54
C LEU A 156 6.14 -8.11 -1.23
N ASN A 157 6.78 -7.15 -1.94
CA ASN A 157 8.16 -6.76 -1.61
C ASN A 157 8.30 -6.17 -0.19
N GLN A 158 7.20 -5.80 0.44
CA GLN A 158 7.18 -5.34 1.84
C GLN A 158 7.74 -6.42 2.79
N VAL A 159 7.51 -7.71 2.52
CA VAL A 159 7.98 -8.80 3.40
C VAL A 159 9.50 -8.96 3.42
N LYS A 160 10.22 -8.29 2.51
CA LYS A 160 11.69 -8.27 2.45
C LYS A 160 12.30 -7.07 3.17
N GLN A 161 11.48 -6.18 3.73
CA GLN A 161 11.94 -4.95 4.37
C GLN A 161 12.28 -5.18 5.85
N SER A 162 13.28 -4.44 6.35
CA SER A 162 13.58 -4.29 7.78
C SER A 162 13.05 -2.97 8.36
N ALA A 163 12.59 -2.07 7.48
CA ALA A 163 11.93 -0.84 7.84
C ALA A 163 10.96 -0.41 6.72
N ILE A 164 9.82 0.14 7.10
CA ILE A 164 8.77 0.61 6.19
C ILE A 164 8.35 2.02 6.54
N LEU A 165 7.89 2.79 5.55
CA LEU A 165 7.26 4.09 5.77
C LEU A 165 5.82 3.86 6.25
N ASN A 166 5.53 4.26 7.49
CA ASN A 166 4.17 4.25 8.00
C ASN A 166 3.29 5.22 7.20
N SER A 167 2.34 4.68 6.44
CA SER A 167 1.48 5.47 5.55
C SER A 167 0.48 6.35 6.29
N GLN A 168 0.20 6.07 7.58
CA GLN A 168 -0.70 6.88 8.40
C GLN A 168 -0.02 8.17 8.89
N ASN A 169 1.18 8.08 9.45
CA ASN A 169 1.81 9.18 10.17
C ASN A 169 3.20 9.61 9.63
N GLY A 170 3.72 8.94 8.60
CA GLY A 170 4.98 9.26 7.94
C GLY A 170 6.25 8.87 8.71
N SER A 171 6.17 8.14 9.82
CA SER A 171 7.34 7.68 10.54
C SER A 171 8.00 6.49 9.86
N LEU A 172 9.32 6.32 10.08
CA LEU A 172 10.01 5.07 9.77
C LEU A 172 9.66 4.04 10.83
N ALA A 173 9.02 2.95 10.44
CA ALA A 173 8.72 1.82 11.32
C ALA A 173 9.73 0.70 11.09
N LYS A 174 10.47 0.31 12.11
CA LYS A 174 11.38 -0.84 12.08
C LYS A 174 10.58 -2.12 12.27
N VAL A 175 10.80 -3.09 11.39
CA VAL A 175 10.05 -4.34 11.41
C VAL A 175 10.98 -5.54 11.22
N GLN A 176 10.61 -6.66 11.83
CA GLN A 176 11.14 -7.97 11.51
C GLN A 176 9.99 -8.81 10.97
N ILE A 177 10.17 -9.34 9.76
CA ILE A 177 9.10 -10.07 9.06
C ILE A 177 9.56 -11.50 8.84
N THR A 178 8.76 -12.44 9.34
CA THR A 178 9.10 -13.88 9.36
C THR A 178 8.01 -14.66 8.63
N PRO A 179 8.34 -15.46 7.59
CA PRO A 179 7.39 -16.39 6.98
C PRO A 179 7.02 -17.49 7.98
N ARG A 180 5.72 -17.83 8.03
CA ARG A 180 5.16 -18.85 8.94
C ARG A 180 4.66 -20.10 8.23
N GLY A 181 4.77 -20.13 6.91
CA GLY A 181 4.30 -21.25 6.10
C GLY A 181 2.95 -20.97 5.43
N ARG A 182 2.44 -22.01 4.77
CA ARG A 182 1.17 -21.95 4.04
C ARG A 182 0.02 -22.31 4.96
N GLU A 183 -1.08 -21.60 4.77
CA GLU A 183 -2.33 -21.80 5.51
C GLU A 183 -3.53 -21.61 4.56
N THR A 184 -4.60 -22.35 4.81
CA THR A 184 -5.89 -22.10 4.16
C THR A 184 -6.55 -20.89 4.81
N VAL A 185 -6.81 -19.84 4.05
CA VAL A 185 -7.48 -18.62 4.52
C VAL A 185 -8.90 -18.52 3.97
N LYS A 186 -9.81 -18.04 4.81
CA LYS A 186 -11.21 -17.80 4.44
C LYS A 186 -11.34 -16.46 3.73
N THR A 187 -12.14 -16.43 2.67
CA THR A 187 -12.58 -15.24 1.94
C THR A 187 -14.11 -15.19 1.90
N ALA A 188 -14.71 -14.15 1.34
CA ALA A 188 -16.15 -14.10 1.13
C ALA A 188 -16.65 -15.19 0.16
N ASN A 189 -15.82 -15.58 -0.80
CA ASN A 189 -16.16 -16.53 -1.88
C ASN A 189 -15.62 -17.95 -1.66
N GLY A 190 -15.21 -18.31 -0.43
CA GLY A 190 -14.69 -19.63 -0.10
C GLY A 190 -13.36 -19.57 0.62
N THR A 191 -12.43 -20.45 0.23
CA THR A 191 -11.08 -20.52 0.83
C THR A 191 -10.01 -20.50 -0.25
N LEU A 192 -8.81 -20.07 0.11
CA LEU A 192 -7.63 -20.13 -0.74
C LEU A 192 -6.37 -20.39 0.08
N GLU A 193 -5.33 -20.90 -0.57
CA GLU A 193 -4.03 -21.12 0.05
C GLU A 193 -3.19 -19.84 0.01
N ALA A 194 -2.57 -19.49 1.13
CA ALA A 194 -1.72 -18.31 1.24
C ALA A 194 -0.56 -18.52 2.20
N THR A 195 0.54 -17.85 1.97
CA THR A 195 1.68 -17.82 2.90
C THR A 195 1.47 -16.72 3.93
N ARG A 196 1.54 -17.08 5.21
CA ARG A 196 1.50 -16.14 6.32
C ARG A 196 2.88 -15.54 6.58
N TYR A 197 2.90 -14.23 6.83
CA TYR A 197 4.06 -13.47 7.29
C TYR A 197 3.72 -12.75 8.59
N SER A 198 4.51 -12.98 9.64
CA SER A 198 4.34 -12.31 10.93
C SER A 198 5.31 -11.14 11.03
N TYR A 199 4.79 -9.98 11.37
CA TYR A 199 5.51 -8.73 11.59
C TYR A 199 5.68 -8.51 13.09
N THR A 200 6.88 -8.12 13.50
CA THR A 200 7.22 -7.70 14.86
C THR A 200 8.05 -6.42 14.82
N GLY A 201 8.20 -5.74 15.95
CA GLY A 201 8.85 -4.43 16.05
C GLY A 201 7.84 -3.31 16.22
N ASP A 202 8.00 -2.21 15.46
CA ASP A 202 7.11 -1.06 15.54
C ASP A 202 5.72 -1.32 14.91
N VAL A 203 5.61 -2.38 14.10
CA VAL A 203 4.34 -2.89 13.55
C VAL A 203 4.21 -4.36 13.93
N VAL A 204 3.10 -4.70 14.59
CA VAL A 204 2.79 -6.08 15.01
C VAL A 204 1.51 -6.53 14.34
N MET A 205 1.64 -7.44 13.37
CA MET A 205 0.51 -7.98 12.61
C MET A 205 0.89 -9.25 11.87
N ASP A 206 -0.11 -9.95 11.39
CA ASP A 206 0.05 -11.03 10.41
C ASP A 206 -0.58 -10.62 9.09
N GLN A 207 0.09 -10.97 7.99
CA GLN A 207 -0.40 -10.78 6.63
C GLN A 207 -0.28 -12.08 5.84
N TRP A 208 -1.20 -12.29 4.92
CA TRP A 208 -1.22 -13.46 4.04
C TRP A 208 -1.20 -13.03 2.58
N PHE A 209 -0.33 -13.68 1.83
CA PHE A 209 -0.20 -13.48 0.38
C PHE A 209 -0.40 -14.82 -0.33
N ASP A 210 -1.22 -14.83 -1.39
CA ASP A 210 -1.43 -16.01 -2.22
C ASP A 210 -0.24 -16.29 -3.16
N ASP A 211 -0.33 -17.37 -3.93
CA ASP A 211 0.72 -17.80 -4.87
C ASP A 211 0.96 -16.82 -6.02
N ARG A 212 0.01 -15.90 -6.27
CA ARG A 212 0.16 -14.81 -7.23
C ARG A 212 0.80 -13.55 -6.61
N GLY A 213 1.11 -13.60 -5.32
CA GLY A 213 1.64 -12.47 -4.55
C GLY A 213 0.59 -11.41 -4.20
N ARG A 214 -0.71 -11.76 -4.23
CA ARG A 214 -1.79 -10.86 -3.80
C ARG A 214 -1.94 -10.93 -2.29
N TRP A 215 -2.07 -9.79 -1.65
CA TRP A 215 -2.47 -9.67 -0.26
C TRP A 215 -3.93 -10.13 -0.10
N VAL A 216 -4.18 -11.11 0.75
CA VAL A 216 -5.51 -11.77 0.83
C VAL A 216 -6.12 -11.77 2.23
N LYS A 217 -5.31 -11.49 3.27
CA LYS A 217 -5.77 -11.37 4.65
C LYS A 217 -4.80 -10.54 5.47
N ALA A 218 -5.29 -9.86 6.49
CA ALA A 218 -4.51 -9.32 7.60
C ALA A 218 -5.20 -9.61 8.93
N SER A 219 -4.40 -9.69 10.00
CA SER A 219 -4.90 -9.79 11.36
C SER A 219 -3.94 -9.09 12.32
N PHE A 220 -4.47 -8.28 13.24
CA PHE A 220 -3.69 -7.59 14.27
C PHE A 220 -4.53 -7.27 15.50
N LYS A 221 -3.85 -6.89 16.60
CA LYS A 221 -4.50 -6.40 17.79
C LYS A 221 -4.58 -4.87 17.76
N ALA A 222 -5.76 -4.34 17.97
CA ALA A 222 -5.94 -2.91 18.23
C ALA A 222 -5.44 -2.56 19.66
N SER A 223 -5.31 -1.27 19.96
CA SER A 223 -4.80 -0.78 21.24
C SER A 223 -5.64 -1.21 22.46
N ASP A 224 -6.91 -1.50 22.25
CA ASP A 224 -7.83 -2.01 23.27
C ASP A 224 -7.84 -3.55 23.41
N GLY A 225 -6.91 -4.24 22.70
CA GLY A 225 -6.77 -5.69 22.70
C GLY A 225 -7.74 -6.43 21.78
N SER A 226 -8.68 -5.74 21.12
CA SER A 226 -9.58 -6.36 20.14
C SER A 226 -8.81 -6.86 18.92
N THR A 227 -9.29 -7.95 18.33
CA THR A 227 -8.71 -8.49 17.09
C THR A 227 -9.35 -7.81 15.90
N ILE A 228 -8.53 -7.24 15.04
CA ILE A 228 -8.95 -6.74 13.72
C ILE A 228 -8.55 -7.76 12.68
N GLU A 229 -9.48 -8.10 11.80
CA GLU A 229 -9.25 -9.00 10.67
C GLU A 229 -9.77 -8.37 9.37
N TYR A 230 -8.98 -8.50 8.31
CA TYR A 230 -9.39 -8.16 6.96
C TYR A 230 -9.68 -9.43 6.20
N ILE A 231 -10.88 -9.54 5.64
CA ILE A 231 -11.35 -10.70 4.86
C ILE A 231 -11.61 -10.24 3.44
N LEU A 232 -10.88 -10.83 2.49
CA LEU A 232 -11.03 -10.55 1.06
C LEU A 232 -12.46 -10.83 0.61
N GLN A 233 -13.02 -9.89 -0.19
CA GLN A 233 -14.41 -9.93 -0.67
C GLN A 233 -14.54 -10.44 -2.12
N GLU A 234 -13.43 -10.46 -2.89
CA GLU A 234 -13.42 -10.89 -4.29
C GLU A 234 -12.66 -12.20 -4.48
#